data_5fc8978cf3632cd22522e13eeac31216
#
_entry.id   5fc8978cf3632cd22522e13eeac31216
#
_cell.length_a   1.000
_cell.length_b   1.000
_cell.length_c   1.000
_cell.angle_alpha   90.00
_cell.angle_beta   90.00
_cell.angle_gamma   90.00
#
_symmetry.space_group_name_H-M   'P 1'
#
loop_
_entity.id
_entity.type
_entity.pdbx_description
1 polymer ?
#
loop_
_entity_poly.entity_id
_entity_poly.type
_entity_poly.pdbx_seq_one_letter_code
_entity_poly.pdbx_strand_id
1 'polypeptide(L)'
;MLSGVKGIIAPAAYGGSLRRIYIFVDPLKLEALGISQTEVNDAIQKNTTMIPSGIAKIGNINYGVDAKGMIVNVKDFNDIVITYRGDGAPLYVKDIGEAVDASAIQTNIARVDGKEQVYLPIFKRPGANTIQSVNEVKNAIPKLKQRMPDDVEMNVIFDQSSYVRNSINSLVYAVISGLILVIIVLLVFIGNIRSALVVSISLPLSILFSFIVLYISGQAINSITLGGIALVLGLLVDNSIVVIENFDRHLKMGKNSFQSAMDAAIEVSNPVLASTLVI
;
A
#
# COMPACT_ATOMS: atom_id res chain seq x y z
N MET A 1 4.35 -14.59 0.42
CA MET A 1 5.22 -14.07 -0.67
C MET A 1 5.07 -12.56 -0.85
N LEU A 2 3.87 -12.00 -0.99
CA LEU A 2 3.68 -10.54 -1.03
C LEU A 2 4.16 -9.84 0.24
N SER A 3 4.11 -10.48 1.40
CA SER A 3 4.64 -9.94 2.67
C SER A 3 6.13 -9.62 2.64
N GLY A 4 6.89 -10.17 1.70
CA GLY A 4 8.31 -9.88 1.49
C GLY A 4 8.60 -8.68 0.57
N VAL A 5 7.58 -8.10 -0.05
CA VAL A 5 7.74 -6.92 -0.90
C VAL A 5 7.91 -5.69 0.00
N LYS A 6 8.95 -4.89 -0.28
CA LYS A 6 9.25 -3.69 0.52
C LYS A 6 8.15 -2.63 0.38
N GLY A 7 7.83 -1.96 1.46
CA GLY A 7 6.93 -0.80 1.44
C GLY A 7 5.44 -1.10 1.41
N ILE A 8 5.03 -2.38 1.51
CA ILE A 8 3.62 -2.76 1.50
C ILE A 8 3.21 -3.57 2.74
N ILE A 9 1.90 -3.62 2.94
CA ILE A 9 1.19 -4.51 3.86
C ILE A 9 0.13 -5.24 3.04
N ALA A 10 0.17 -6.57 3.06
CA ALA A 10 -0.82 -7.41 2.41
C ALA A 10 -1.61 -8.15 3.51
N PRO A 11 -2.80 -7.69 3.87
CA PRO A 11 -3.68 -8.39 4.80
C PRO A 11 -4.25 -9.67 4.16
N ALA A 12 -5.12 -10.34 4.91
CA ALA A 12 -5.84 -11.52 4.41
C ALA A 12 -6.69 -11.18 3.17
N ALA A 13 -6.86 -12.16 2.30
CA ALA A 13 -7.74 -12.03 1.14
C ALA A 13 -9.21 -11.97 1.58
N TYR A 14 -10.02 -11.26 0.80
CA TYR A 14 -11.47 -11.19 0.95
C TYR A 14 -12.14 -12.01 -0.14
N GLY A 15 -13.28 -12.59 0.19
CA GLY A 15 -14.03 -13.47 -0.70
C GLY A 15 -13.44 -14.87 -0.78
N GLY A 16 -14.09 -15.72 -1.56
CA GLY A 16 -13.76 -17.13 -1.65
C GLY A 16 -14.13 -17.92 -0.42
N SER A 17 -13.89 -19.22 -0.46
CA SER A 17 -14.16 -20.16 0.63
C SER A 17 -12.87 -20.80 1.10
N LEU A 18 -12.60 -20.74 2.40
CA LEU A 18 -11.47 -21.42 2.99
C LEU A 18 -11.78 -22.90 3.13
N ARG A 19 -10.98 -23.76 2.52
CA ARG A 19 -11.09 -25.21 2.70
C ARG A 19 -10.91 -25.57 4.17
N ARG A 20 -11.82 -26.36 4.70
CA ARG A 20 -11.79 -26.93 6.06
C ARG A 20 -12.21 -28.39 6.01
N ILE A 21 -11.61 -29.16 6.89
CA ILE A 21 -12.07 -30.52 7.16
C ILE A 21 -12.95 -30.42 8.39
N TYR A 22 -14.22 -30.79 8.24
CA TYR A 22 -15.16 -30.93 9.36
C TYR A 22 -15.26 -32.39 9.76
N ILE A 23 -15.25 -32.62 11.04
CA ILE A 23 -15.52 -33.92 11.62
C ILE A 23 -16.89 -33.81 12.28
N PHE A 24 -17.90 -34.38 11.64
CA PHE A 24 -19.26 -34.44 12.15
C PHE A 24 -19.37 -35.62 13.10
N VAL A 25 -19.68 -35.35 14.34
CA VAL A 25 -19.87 -36.37 15.38
C VAL A 25 -21.35 -36.52 15.70
N ASP A 26 -21.78 -37.75 15.93
CA ASP A 26 -23.15 -38.07 16.36
C ASP A 26 -23.25 -37.93 17.89
N PRO A 27 -24.06 -36.99 18.41
CA PRO A 27 -24.19 -36.76 19.83
C PRO A 27 -24.72 -38.01 20.60
N LEU A 28 -25.60 -38.78 19.97
CA LEU A 28 -26.16 -39.99 20.61
C LEU A 28 -25.10 -41.08 20.77
N LYS A 29 -24.20 -41.21 19.80
CA LYS A 29 -23.07 -42.13 19.89
C LYS A 29 -22.05 -41.68 20.94
N LEU A 30 -21.79 -40.39 21.05
CA LEU A 30 -20.92 -39.84 22.09
C LEU A 30 -21.45 -40.13 23.47
N GLU A 31 -22.73 -39.88 23.68
CA GLU A 31 -23.41 -40.17 24.96
C GLU A 31 -23.40 -41.66 25.30
N ALA A 32 -23.75 -42.51 24.32
CA ALA A 32 -23.77 -43.97 24.51
C ALA A 32 -22.37 -44.54 24.84
N LEU A 33 -21.33 -43.93 24.39
CA LEU A 33 -19.95 -44.35 24.64
C LEU A 33 -19.28 -43.60 25.81
N GLY A 34 -19.96 -42.63 26.41
CA GLY A 34 -19.46 -41.85 27.54
C GLY A 34 -18.28 -40.96 27.18
N ILE A 35 -18.19 -40.48 25.92
CA ILE A 35 -17.09 -39.66 25.39
C ILE A 35 -17.54 -38.22 25.28
N SER A 36 -16.69 -37.30 25.73
CA SER A 36 -16.92 -35.88 25.59
C SER A 36 -16.42 -35.36 24.23
N GLN A 37 -17.05 -34.30 23.71
CA GLN A 37 -16.55 -33.61 22.50
C GLN A 37 -15.13 -33.06 22.69
N THR A 38 -14.74 -32.71 23.91
CA THR A 38 -13.39 -32.24 24.22
C THR A 38 -12.36 -33.34 23.99
N GLU A 39 -12.64 -34.58 24.43
CA GLU A 39 -11.76 -35.73 24.20
C GLU A 39 -11.56 -36.01 22.71
N VAL A 40 -12.63 -35.88 21.92
CA VAL A 40 -12.51 -35.98 20.44
C VAL A 40 -11.62 -34.91 19.88
N ASN A 41 -11.80 -33.64 20.27
CA ASN A 41 -10.96 -32.52 19.81
C ASN A 41 -9.49 -32.72 20.21
N ASP A 42 -9.22 -33.13 21.44
CA ASP A 42 -7.86 -33.36 21.93
C ASP A 42 -7.18 -34.51 21.17
N ALA A 43 -7.89 -35.58 20.87
CA ALA A 43 -7.38 -36.69 20.07
C ALA A 43 -7.05 -36.26 18.65
N ILE A 44 -7.91 -35.47 18.00
CA ILE A 44 -7.69 -34.93 16.66
C ILE A 44 -6.46 -34.00 16.68
N GLN A 45 -6.39 -33.10 17.65
CA GLN A 45 -5.28 -32.14 17.75
C GLN A 45 -3.94 -32.84 17.94
N LYS A 46 -3.89 -33.89 18.82
CA LYS A 46 -2.67 -34.68 19.04
C LYS A 46 -2.21 -35.40 17.76
N ASN A 47 -3.14 -35.88 16.94
CA ASN A 47 -2.84 -36.61 15.71
C ASN A 47 -2.59 -35.73 14.49
N THR A 48 -2.85 -34.41 14.59
CA THR A 48 -2.64 -33.45 13.50
C THR A 48 -1.50 -32.48 13.74
N THR A 49 -0.79 -32.59 14.86
CA THR A 49 0.31 -31.70 15.21
C THR A 49 1.64 -32.22 14.65
N MET A 50 2.39 -31.34 14.00
CA MET A 50 3.74 -31.65 13.56
C MET A 50 4.68 -31.55 14.77
N ILE A 51 5.37 -32.64 15.09
CA ILE A 51 6.31 -32.70 16.21
C ILE A 51 7.74 -32.66 15.63
N PRO A 52 8.52 -31.57 15.82
CA PRO A 52 9.91 -31.54 15.44
C PRO A 52 10.67 -32.56 16.28
N SER A 53 11.26 -33.57 15.61
CA SER A 53 11.89 -34.72 16.28
C SER A 53 13.43 -34.55 16.43
N GLY A 54 13.99 -33.44 15.96
CA GLY A 54 15.39 -33.10 16.10
C GLY A 54 16.15 -33.00 14.79
N ILE A 55 17.49 -33.18 14.87
CA ILE A 55 18.39 -33.05 13.74
C ILE A 55 19.19 -34.33 13.59
N ALA A 56 19.17 -34.96 12.43
CA ALA A 56 20.05 -36.08 12.06
C ALA A 56 21.24 -35.54 11.27
N LYS A 57 22.47 -35.75 11.77
CA LYS A 57 23.67 -35.38 11.06
C LYS A 57 24.14 -36.55 10.19
N ILE A 58 24.15 -36.37 8.88
CA ILE A 58 24.64 -37.37 7.92
C ILE A 58 25.79 -36.73 7.15
N GLY A 59 27.01 -37.15 7.44
CA GLY A 59 28.22 -36.52 6.92
C GLY A 59 28.36 -35.08 7.42
N ASN A 60 28.46 -34.11 6.48
CA ASN A 60 28.57 -32.67 6.76
C ASN A 60 27.22 -31.93 6.64
N ILE A 61 26.11 -32.64 6.44
CA ILE A 61 24.78 -32.04 6.25
C ILE A 61 23.91 -32.37 7.45
N ASN A 62 23.25 -31.35 7.98
CA ASN A 62 22.26 -31.50 9.04
C ASN A 62 20.85 -31.59 8.40
N TYR A 63 20.16 -32.71 8.63
CA TYR A 63 18.80 -32.94 8.23
C TYR A 63 17.86 -32.69 9.41
N GLY A 64 16.87 -31.81 9.24
CA GLY A 64 15.76 -31.70 10.18
C GLY A 64 14.89 -32.96 10.06
N VAL A 65 14.65 -33.61 11.20
CA VAL A 65 13.76 -34.78 11.27
C VAL A 65 12.48 -34.34 11.94
N ASP A 66 11.36 -34.40 11.20
CA ASP A 66 10.05 -34.10 11.70
C ASP A 66 9.20 -35.37 11.69
N ALA A 67 8.52 -35.68 12.80
CA ALA A 67 7.47 -36.67 12.77
C ALA A 67 6.26 -36.09 12.02
N LYS A 68 5.92 -36.67 10.87
CA LYS A 68 4.73 -36.27 10.09
C LYS A 68 3.45 -36.66 10.84
N GLY A 69 3.00 -35.79 11.73
CA GLY A 69 1.67 -35.88 12.32
C GLY A 69 0.56 -35.22 11.48
N MET A 70 0.91 -34.58 10.33
CA MET A 70 -0.09 -33.96 9.47
C MET A 70 -0.76 -34.99 8.57
N ILE A 71 -2.06 -35.18 8.77
CA ILE A 71 -2.91 -35.98 7.91
C ILE A 71 -3.17 -35.20 6.61
N VAL A 72 -2.87 -35.81 5.47
CA VAL A 72 -3.00 -35.20 4.14
C VAL A 72 -4.36 -35.56 3.51
N ASN A 73 -4.80 -36.80 3.66
CA ASN A 73 -6.05 -37.26 3.07
C ASN A 73 -7.20 -37.14 4.06
N VAL A 74 -8.34 -36.63 3.60
CA VAL A 74 -9.51 -36.47 4.47
C VAL A 74 -10.00 -37.81 5.06
N LYS A 75 -9.86 -38.87 4.29
CA LYS A 75 -10.26 -40.22 4.74
C LYS A 75 -9.45 -40.71 5.94
N ASP A 76 -8.19 -40.32 6.04
CA ASP A 76 -7.31 -40.76 7.12
C ASP A 76 -7.73 -40.17 8.48
N PHE A 77 -8.49 -39.05 8.48
CA PHE A 77 -9.10 -38.54 9.73
C PHE A 77 -10.09 -39.49 10.35
N ASN A 78 -10.74 -40.35 9.57
CA ASN A 78 -11.68 -41.33 10.06
C ASN A 78 -10.99 -42.45 10.87
N ASP A 79 -9.70 -42.68 10.64
CA ASP A 79 -8.90 -43.71 11.30
C ASP A 79 -8.11 -43.17 12.50
N ILE A 80 -8.35 -41.91 12.92
CA ILE A 80 -7.79 -41.38 14.17
C ILE A 80 -8.42 -42.15 15.36
N VAL A 81 -7.54 -42.65 16.23
CA VAL A 81 -7.96 -43.24 17.51
C VAL A 81 -8.28 -42.12 18.50
N ILE A 82 -9.51 -42.11 19.01
CA ILE A 82 -10.00 -41.17 20.01
C ILE A 82 -9.57 -41.62 21.41
N THR A 83 -9.95 -42.88 21.74
CA THR A 83 -9.66 -43.52 23.03
C THR A 83 -9.69 -45.02 22.89
N TYR A 84 -9.40 -45.72 23.95
CA TYR A 84 -9.55 -47.18 24.02
C TYR A 84 -10.72 -47.54 24.90
N ARG A 85 -11.54 -48.51 24.46
CA ARG A 85 -12.66 -49.07 25.25
C ARG A 85 -12.12 -49.85 26.45
N GLY A 86 -13.01 -50.15 27.37
CA GLY A 86 -12.65 -50.92 28.58
C GLY A 86 -12.11 -52.34 28.31
N ASP A 87 -12.37 -52.88 27.12
CA ASP A 87 -11.85 -54.15 26.59
C ASP A 87 -10.50 -54.00 25.86
N GLY A 88 -9.96 -52.76 25.80
CA GLY A 88 -8.70 -52.45 25.12
C GLY A 88 -8.87 -52.22 23.59
N ALA A 89 -10.04 -52.28 23.02
CA ALA A 89 -10.26 -52.04 21.61
C ALA A 89 -10.19 -50.52 21.30
N PRO A 90 -9.49 -50.10 20.22
CA PRO A 90 -9.44 -48.70 19.82
C PRO A 90 -10.79 -48.23 19.30
N LEU A 91 -11.17 -47.01 19.68
CA LEU A 91 -12.33 -46.31 19.16
C LEU A 91 -11.87 -45.24 18.19
N TYR A 92 -12.37 -45.30 16.99
CA TYR A 92 -11.99 -44.41 15.90
C TYR A 92 -13.02 -43.30 15.67
N VAL A 93 -12.61 -42.24 14.95
CA VAL A 93 -13.52 -41.17 14.49
C VAL A 93 -14.67 -41.73 13.67
N LYS A 94 -14.44 -42.70 12.80
CA LYS A 94 -15.48 -43.38 12.00
C LYS A 94 -16.56 -44.08 12.80
N ASP A 95 -16.26 -44.43 14.04
CA ASP A 95 -17.26 -45.11 14.92
C ASP A 95 -18.30 -44.13 15.50
N ILE A 96 -17.88 -42.87 15.68
CA ILE A 96 -18.72 -41.80 16.24
C ILE A 96 -19.21 -40.77 15.22
N GLY A 97 -18.61 -40.74 14.01
CA GLY A 97 -18.95 -39.75 13.00
C GLY A 97 -18.19 -39.93 11.69
N GLU A 98 -18.02 -38.86 10.96
CA GLU A 98 -17.28 -38.88 9.71
C GLU A 98 -16.51 -37.57 9.47
N ALA A 99 -15.38 -37.66 8.77
CA ALA A 99 -14.61 -36.52 8.31
C ALA A 99 -15.01 -36.14 6.87
N VAL A 100 -15.36 -34.87 6.65
CA VAL A 100 -15.83 -34.36 5.37
C VAL A 100 -14.97 -33.20 4.93
N ASP A 101 -14.54 -33.20 3.66
CA ASP A 101 -13.92 -32.09 3.03
C ASP A 101 -14.94 -31.01 2.65
N ALA A 102 -14.87 -29.88 3.27
CA ALA A 102 -15.85 -28.82 3.09
C ALA A 102 -15.19 -27.44 3.10
N SER A 103 -16.01 -26.43 2.99
CA SER A 103 -15.57 -25.04 3.07
C SER A 103 -16.06 -24.38 4.34
N ALA A 104 -15.28 -23.47 4.89
CA ALA A 104 -15.75 -22.60 5.96
C ALA A 104 -17.00 -21.84 5.52
N ILE A 105 -17.87 -21.53 6.47
CA ILE A 105 -19.02 -20.67 6.21
C ILE A 105 -18.49 -19.35 5.64
N GLN A 106 -18.97 -19.00 4.46
CA GLN A 106 -18.56 -17.76 3.79
C GLN A 106 -19.22 -16.57 4.48
N THR A 107 -18.41 -15.72 5.11
CA THR A 107 -18.85 -14.53 5.84
C THR A 107 -18.69 -13.26 5.04
N ASN A 108 -17.88 -13.30 3.97
CA ASN A 108 -17.65 -12.18 3.09
C ASN A 108 -17.65 -12.61 1.62
N ILE A 109 -18.21 -11.80 0.77
CA ILE A 109 -18.29 -12.02 -0.68
C ILE A 109 -17.65 -10.81 -1.37
N ALA A 110 -16.64 -11.07 -2.21
CA ALA A 110 -16.08 -10.06 -3.08
C ALA A 110 -16.57 -10.27 -4.51
N ARG A 111 -17.01 -9.19 -5.17
CA ARG A 111 -17.46 -9.23 -6.56
C ARG A 111 -16.72 -8.17 -7.37
N VAL A 112 -16.22 -8.59 -8.52
CA VAL A 112 -15.62 -7.71 -9.52
C VAL A 112 -16.39 -7.93 -10.82
N ASP A 113 -16.92 -6.86 -11.39
CA ASP A 113 -17.79 -6.90 -12.59
C ASP A 113 -18.97 -7.88 -12.45
N GLY A 114 -19.58 -7.93 -11.24
CA GLY A 114 -20.72 -8.80 -10.93
C GLY A 114 -20.38 -10.27 -10.67
N LYS A 115 -19.14 -10.71 -10.90
CA LYS A 115 -18.67 -12.08 -10.67
C LYS A 115 -18.02 -12.21 -9.30
N GLU A 116 -18.29 -13.31 -8.61
CA GLU A 116 -17.63 -13.62 -7.35
C GLU A 116 -16.15 -13.96 -7.60
N GLN A 117 -15.29 -13.31 -6.84
CA GLN A 117 -13.84 -13.44 -6.95
C GLN A 117 -13.16 -13.31 -5.59
N VAL A 118 -11.89 -13.66 -5.54
CA VAL A 118 -11.04 -13.40 -4.39
C VAL A 118 -10.34 -12.07 -4.59
N TYR A 119 -10.49 -11.16 -3.64
CA TYR A 119 -9.89 -9.83 -3.65
C TYR A 119 -8.78 -9.74 -2.59
N LEU A 120 -7.59 -9.35 -3.02
CA LEU A 120 -6.45 -9.14 -2.14
C LEU A 120 -6.11 -7.64 -2.07
N PRO A 121 -6.49 -6.94 -0.99
CA PRO A 121 -6.08 -5.56 -0.80
C PRO A 121 -4.58 -5.50 -0.46
N ILE A 122 -3.88 -4.56 -1.07
CA ILE A 122 -2.47 -4.30 -0.79
C ILE A 122 -2.35 -2.83 -0.38
N PHE A 123 -1.90 -2.58 0.83
CA PHE A 123 -1.74 -1.24 1.37
C PHE A 123 -0.28 -0.83 1.38
N LYS A 124 -0.05 0.42 1.08
CA LYS A 124 1.26 1.06 1.24
C LYS A 124 1.55 1.28 2.73
N ARG A 125 2.78 1.04 3.17
CA ARG A 125 3.23 1.44 4.51
C ARG A 125 3.29 2.96 4.63
N PRO A 126 3.05 3.52 5.82
CA PRO A 126 3.31 4.93 6.09
C PRO A 126 4.75 5.30 5.67
N GLY A 127 4.92 6.45 5.03
CA GLY A 127 6.22 6.92 4.55
C GLY A 127 6.75 6.26 3.25
N ALA A 128 6.17 5.14 2.79
CA ALA A 128 6.61 4.52 1.54
C ALA A 128 6.15 5.32 0.30
N ASN A 129 6.93 5.27 -0.78
CA ASN A 129 6.56 5.89 -2.06
C ASN A 129 5.51 5.05 -2.78
N THR A 130 4.38 5.67 -3.15
CA THR A 130 3.24 4.99 -3.77
C THR A 130 3.60 4.36 -5.12
N ILE A 131 4.29 5.10 -5.99
CA ILE A 131 4.65 4.62 -7.33
C ILE A 131 5.61 3.44 -7.24
N GLN A 132 6.62 3.57 -6.38
CA GLN A 132 7.60 2.50 -6.17
C GLN A 132 6.94 1.25 -5.59
N SER A 133 6.10 1.40 -4.56
CA SER A 133 5.40 0.26 -3.93
C SER A 133 4.52 -0.49 -4.93
N VAL A 134 3.78 0.23 -5.78
CA VAL A 134 2.95 -0.40 -6.83
C VAL A 134 3.80 -1.10 -7.89
N ASN A 135 4.91 -0.49 -8.32
CA ASN A 135 5.82 -1.10 -9.28
C ASN A 135 6.43 -2.41 -8.73
N GLU A 136 6.85 -2.42 -7.44
CA GLU A 136 7.37 -3.63 -6.78
C GLU A 136 6.31 -4.75 -6.74
N VAL A 137 5.05 -4.40 -6.45
CA VAL A 137 3.93 -5.36 -6.48
C VAL A 137 3.73 -5.90 -7.91
N LYS A 138 3.68 -5.02 -8.92
CA LYS A 138 3.51 -5.42 -10.31
C LYS A 138 4.65 -6.34 -10.78
N ASN A 139 5.88 -6.07 -10.36
CA ASN A 139 7.04 -6.91 -10.66
C ASN A 139 7.01 -8.28 -9.95
N ALA A 140 6.29 -8.36 -8.82
CA ALA A 140 6.11 -9.63 -8.11
C ALA A 140 5.02 -10.52 -8.72
N ILE A 141 4.01 -9.94 -9.41
CA ILE A 141 2.88 -10.68 -10.00
C ILE A 141 3.33 -11.83 -10.92
N PRO A 142 4.26 -11.66 -11.86
CA PRO A 142 4.69 -12.77 -12.74
C PRO A 142 5.27 -13.96 -11.95
N LYS A 143 6.05 -13.68 -10.91
CA LYS A 143 6.63 -14.72 -10.03
C LYS A 143 5.56 -15.44 -9.21
N LEU A 144 4.49 -14.75 -8.85
CA LEU A 144 3.35 -15.34 -8.15
C LEU A 144 2.55 -16.22 -9.08
N LYS A 145 2.27 -15.76 -10.32
CA LYS A 145 1.55 -16.54 -11.34
C LYS A 145 2.22 -17.88 -11.63
N GLN A 146 3.56 -17.94 -11.69
CA GLN A 146 4.30 -19.19 -11.92
C GLN A 146 4.10 -20.26 -10.82
N ARG A 147 3.55 -19.87 -9.66
CA ARG A 147 3.32 -20.76 -8.51
C ARG A 147 1.86 -21.04 -8.26
N MET A 148 0.98 -20.46 -9.05
CA MET A 148 -0.45 -20.68 -9.00
C MET A 148 -0.84 -21.77 -9.99
N PRO A 149 -1.96 -22.47 -9.75
CA PRO A 149 -2.56 -23.31 -10.77
C PRO A 149 -2.89 -22.52 -12.03
N ASP A 150 -2.86 -23.19 -13.19
CA ASP A 150 -3.03 -22.54 -14.50
C ASP A 150 -4.44 -21.96 -14.71
N ASP A 151 -5.41 -22.41 -13.95
CA ASP A 151 -6.80 -21.93 -13.95
C ASP A 151 -7.04 -20.67 -13.12
N VAL A 152 -6.00 -20.16 -12.42
CA VAL A 152 -6.10 -18.96 -11.59
C VAL A 152 -5.55 -17.74 -12.34
N GLU A 153 -6.43 -16.80 -12.65
CA GLU A 153 -6.05 -15.48 -13.17
C GLU A 153 -5.85 -14.47 -12.07
N MET A 154 -4.78 -13.67 -12.19
CA MET A 154 -4.49 -12.56 -11.30
C MET A 154 -4.44 -11.26 -12.07
N ASN A 155 -5.34 -10.33 -11.75
CA ASN A 155 -5.46 -9.03 -12.40
C ASN A 155 -5.42 -7.90 -11.36
N VAL A 156 -4.81 -6.77 -11.73
CA VAL A 156 -4.82 -5.55 -10.92
C VAL A 156 -6.07 -4.75 -11.27
N ILE A 157 -7.02 -4.68 -10.34
CA ILE A 157 -8.30 -3.98 -10.55
C ILE A 157 -8.24 -2.51 -10.12
N PHE A 158 -7.35 -2.15 -9.22
CA PHE A 158 -7.17 -0.78 -8.76
C PHE A 158 -5.69 -0.47 -8.56
N ASP A 159 -5.25 0.65 -9.14
CA ASP A 159 -3.86 1.12 -9.08
C ASP A 159 -3.82 2.59 -8.66
N GLN A 160 -3.50 2.83 -7.39
CA GLN A 160 -3.40 4.18 -6.84
C GLN A 160 -2.24 4.99 -7.45
N SER A 161 -1.21 4.34 -8.03
CA SER A 161 -0.09 5.06 -8.63
C SER A 161 -0.51 5.89 -9.84
N SER A 162 -1.60 5.52 -10.52
CA SER A 162 -2.16 6.28 -11.64
C SER A 162 -2.62 7.67 -11.19
N TYR A 163 -3.25 7.79 -10.03
CA TYR A 163 -3.65 9.08 -9.45
C TYR A 163 -2.45 9.95 -9.14
N VAL A 164 -1.41 9.37 -8.56
CA VAL A 164 -0.18 10.12 -8.24
C VAL A 164 0.52 10.59 -9.52
N ARG A 165 0.61 9.73 -10.54
CA ARG A 165 1.18 10.11 -11.86
C ARG A 165 0.38 11.23 -12.53
N ASN A 166 -0.95 11.11 -12.52
CA ASN A 166 -1.83 12.13 -13.07
C ASN A 166 -1.70 13.46 -12.32
N SER A 167 -1.57 13.42 -10.98
CA SER A 167 -1.32 14.62 -10.17
C SER A 167 0.01 15.28 -10.51
N ILE A 168 1.08 14.48 -10.70
CA ILE A 168 2.38 15.00 -11.16
C ILE A 168 2.25 15.67 -12.53
N ASN A 169 1.60 14.99 -13.48
CA ASN A 169 1.42 15.55 -14.82
C ASN A 169 0.58 16.83 -14.77
N SER A 170 -0.51 16.85 -14.00
CA SER A 170 -1.33 18.06 -13.82
C SER A 170 -0.54 19.21 -13.22
N LEU A 171 0.33 18.92 -12.24
CA LEU A 171 1.23 19.93 -11.67
C LEU A 171 2.18 20.49 -12.74
N VAL A 172 2.82 19.62 -13.52
CA VAL A 172 3.71 20.04 -14.61
C VAL A 172 2.97 20.92 -15.62
N TYR A 173 1.76 20.52 -16.04
CA TYR A 173 0.93 21.32 -16.94
C TYR A 173 0.55 22.67 -16.32
N ALA A 174 0.18 22.70 -15.04
CA ALA A 174 -0.16 23.94 -14.34
C ALA A 174 1.05 24.88 -14.25
N VAL A 175 2.25 24.35 -13.98
CA VAL A 175 3.50 25.14 -13.96
C VAL A 175 3.79 25.73 -15.34
N ILE A 176 3.75 24.91 -16.38
CA ILE A 176 4.07 25.35 -17.75
C ILE A 176 3.04 26.38 -18.23
N SER A 177 1.74 26.11 -18.07
CA SER A 177 0.69 27.01 -18.51
C SER A 177 0.68 28.32 -17.70
N GLY A 178 0.88 28.24 -16.39
CA GLY A 178 1.03 29.41 -15.52
C GLY A 178 2.24 30.25 -15.89
N LEU A 179 3.37 29.63 -16.18
CA LEU A 179 4.58 30.32 -16.62
C LEU A 179 4.36 31.08 -17.93
N ILE A 180 3.73 30.44 -18.92
CA ILE A 180 3.41 31.07 -20.20
C ILE A 180 2.50 32.29 -19.99
N LEU A 181 1.44 32.10 -19.18
CA LEU A 181 0.49 33.17 -18.88
C LEU A 181 1.18 34.35 -18.19
N VAL A 182 2.04 34.10 -17.20
CA VAL A 182 2.80 35.15 -16.48
C VAL A 182 3.71 35.89 -17.43
N ILE A 183 4.44 35.21 -18.31
CA ILE A 183 5.30 35.85 -19.31
C ILE A 183 4.46 36.79 -20.20
N ILE A 184 3.31 36.32 -20.70
CA ILE A 184 2.44 37.14 -21.53
C ILE A 184 1.95 38.37 -20.76
N VAL A 185 1.45 38.22 -19.54
CA VAL A 185 0.96 39.33 -18.71
C VAL A 185 2.07 40.33 -18.43
N LEU A 186 3.26 39.89 -18.01
CA LEU A 186 4.37 40.76 -17.72
C LEU A 186 4.86 41.51 -18.97
N LEU A 187 4.85 40.85 -20.13
CA LEU A 187 5.22 41.52 -21.40
C LEU A 187 4.19 42.58 -21.78
N VAL A 188 2.92 42.34 -21.56
CA VAL A 188 1.85 43.30 -21.89
C VAL A 188 1.87 44.51 -20.93
N PHE A 189 2.05 44.29 -19.63
CA PHE A 189 1.95 45.36 -18.62
C PHE A 189 3.27 46.09 -18.36
N ILE A 190 4.38 45.36 -18.27
CA ILE A 190 5.69 45.93 -17.92
C ILE A 190 6.51 46.19 -19.17
N GLY A 191 6.30 45.43 -20.24
CA GLY A 191 7.01 45.60 -21.51
C GLY A 191 8.50 45.20 -21.47
N ASN A 192 8.95 44.56 -20.37
CA ASN A 192 10.37 44.23 -20.13
C ASN A 192 10.57 42.71 -20.05
N ILE A 193 11.20 42.15 -21.07
CA ILE A 193 11.52 40.71 -21.16
C ILE A 193 12.43 40.24 -20.02
N ARG A 194 13.32 41.08 -19.49
CA ARG A 194 14.22 40.71 -18.40
C ARG A 194 13.46 40.46 -17.11
N SER A 195 12.47 41.31 -16.79
CA SER A 195 11.60 41.16 -15.65
C SER A 195 10.75 39.86 -15.75
N ALA A 196 10.20 39.57 -16.95
CA ALA A 196 9.48 38.35 -17.22
C ALA A 196 10.37 37.12 -17.03
N LEU A 197 11.62 37.12 -17.46
CA LEU A 197 12.54 36.00 -17.25
C LEU A 197 12.88 35.75 -15.77
N VAL A 198 13.02 36.79 -14.95
CA VAL A 198 13.27 36.66 -13.52
C VAL A 198 12.14 35.90 -12.84
N VAL A 199 10.88 36.30 -13.10
CA VAL A 199 9.70 35.59 -12.55
C VAL A 199 9.64 34.18 -13.08
N SER A 200 9.91 33.99 -14.37
CA SER A 200 9.90 32.68 -15.02
C SER A 200 10.87 31.66 -14.39
N ILE A 201 12.01 32.13 -13.90
CA ILE A 201 13.00 31.29 -13.22
C ILE A 201 12.66 31.11 -11.77
N SER A 202 12.06 32.09 -11.10
CA SER A 202 11.70 31.99 -9.67
C SER A 202 10.69 30.89 -9.37
N LEU A 203 9.71 30.66 -10.25
CA LEU A 203 8.68 29.64 -10.08
C LEU A 203 9.25 28.21 -10.01
N PRO A 204 9.97 27.71 -11.03
CA PRO A 204 10.54 26.37 -10.94
C PRO A 204 11.56 26.23 -9.79
N LEU A 205 12.28 27.30 -9.47
CA LEU A 205 13.23 27.30 -8.36
C LEU A 205 12.52 27.14 -7.00
N SER A 206 11.39 27.82 -6.81
CA SER A 206 10.57 27.71 -5.60
C SER A 206 9.97 26.29 -5.45
N ILE A 207 9.55 25.67 -6.56
CA ILE A 207 9.06 24.29 -6.57
C ILE A 207 10.18 23.32 -6.19
N LEU A 208 11.37 23.48 -6.77
CA LEU A 208 12.52 22.66 -6.43
C LEU A 208 12.88 22.78 -4.94
N PHE A 209 12.86 24.02 -4.42
CA PHE A 209 13.09 24.26 -3.00
C PHE A 209 12.04 23.56 -2.12
N SER A 210 10.76 23.61 -2.51
CA SER A 210 9.69 22.89 -1.81
C SER A 210 9.92 21.38 -1.78
N PHE A 211 10.38 20.77 -2.88
CA PHE A 211 10.74 19.35 -2.90
C PHE A 211 11.95 19.03 -2.00
N ILE A 212 12.95 19.92 -1.93
CA ILE A 212 14.09 19.75 -1.02
C ILE A 212 13.61 19.75 0.44
N VAL A 213 12.74 20.70 0.80
CA VAL A 213 12.18 20.80 2.16
C VAL A 213 11.35 19.55 2.49
N LEU A 214 10.51 19.07 1.57
CA LEU A 214 9.75 17.82 1.75
C LEU A 214 10.69 16.62 1.97
N TYR A 215 11.76 16.53 1.19
CA TYR A 215 12.74 15.46 1.33
C TYR A 215 13.44 15.48 2.69
N ILE A 216 13.92 16.65 3.14
CA ILE A 216 14.59 16.82 4.44
C ILE A 216 13.63 16.53 5.60
N SER A 217 12.35 16.90 5.45
CA SER A 217 11.30 16.64 6.44
C SER A 217 10.83 15.17 6.45
N GLY A 218 11.39 14.31 5.61
CA GLY A 218 11.01 12.90 5.51
C GLY A 218 9.60 12.67 4.96
N GLN A 219 9.02 13.67 4.30
CA GLN A 219 7.69 13.59 3.73
C GLN A 219 7.71 12.90 2.36
N ALA A 220 6.77 11.99 2.15
CA ALA A 220 6.64 11.32 0.85
C ALA A 220 5.84 12.18 -0.13
N ILE A 221 6.27 12.16 -1.39
CA ILE A 221 5.50 12.75 -2.50
C ILE A 221 4.24 11.90 -2.70
N ASN A 222 3.09 12.52 -2.52
CA ASN A 222 1.78 11.93 -2.71
C ASN A 222 0.80 12.97 -3.28
N SER A 223 -0.44 12.58 -3.57
CA SER A 223 -1.43 13.50 -4.16
C SER A 223 -1.75 14.71 -3.28
N ILE A 224 -1.65 14.58 -1.95
CA ILE A 224 -1.93 15.68 -1.02
C ILE A 224 -0.79 16.70 -1.06
N THR A 225 0.47 16.26 -0.96
CA THR A 225 1.64 17.15 -1.03
C THR A 225 1.74 17.86 -2.38
N LEU A 226 1.43 17.14 -3.49
CA LEU A 226 1.39 17.73 -4.83
C LEU A 226 0.24 18.72 -4.99
N GLY A 227 -0.93 18.43 -4.42
CA GLY A 227 -2.07 19.34 -4.39
C GLY A 227 -1.77 20.63 -3.61
N GLY A 228 -1.08 20.52 -2.47
CA GLY A 228 -0.61 21.67 -1.70
C GLY A 228 0.36 22.55 -2.50
N ILE A 229 1.35 21.95 -3.17
CA ILE A 229 2.27 22.71 -4.05
C ILE A 229 1.51 23.41 -5.17
N ALA A 230 0.55 22.71 -5.82
CA ALA A 230 -0.25 23.28 -6.91
C ALA A 230 -1.07 24.50 -6.45
N LEU A 231 -1.64 24.44 -5.25
CA LEU A 231 -2.41 25.55 -4.66
C LEU A 231 -1.53 26.77 -4.39
N VAL A 232 -0.33 26.57 -3.86
CA VAL A 232 0.60 27.64 -3.53
C VAL A 232 1.21 28.29 -4.77
N LEU A 233 1.24 27.62 -5.93
CA LEU A 233 1.79 28.14 -7.17
C LEU A 233 1.13 29.46 -7.61
N GLY A 234 -0.19 29.58 -7.48
CA GLY A 234 -0.91 30.82 -7.79
C GLY A 234 -0.43 31.99 -6.94
N LEU A 235 -0.26 31.77 -5.65
CA LEU A 235 0.23 32.78 -4.71
C LEU A 235 1.68 33.18 -4.95
N LEU A 236 2.52 32.23 -5.36
CA LEU A 236 3.93 32.51 -5.73
C LEU A 236 4.00 33.42 -6.95
N VAL A 237 3.11 33.22 -7.93
CA VAL A 237 3.01 34.08 -9.12
C VAL A 237 2.66 35.49 -8.72
N ASP A 238 1.60 35.67 -7.92
CA ASP A 238 1.12 36.97 -7.49
C ASP A 238 2.16 37.73 -6.68
N ASN A 239 2.81 37.07 -5.72
CA ASN A 239 3.90 37.66 -4.93
C ASN A 239 5.10 38.08 -5.82
N SER A 240 5.44 37.27 -6.81
CA SER A 240 6.52 37.58 -7.75
C SER A 240 6.21 38.80 -8.63
N ILE A 241 4.94 38.94 -9.06
CA ILE A 241 4.47 40.08 -9.83
C ILE A 241 4.59 41.36 -9.00
N VAL A 242 4.15 41.35 -7.75
CA VAL A 242 4.23 42.52 -6.85
C VAL A 242 5.66 42.96 -6.64
N VAL A 243 6.60 42.03 -6.44
CA VAL A 243 8.05 42.39 -6.28
C VAL A 243 8.62 43.03 -7.55
N ILE A 244 8.31 42.46 -8.72
CA ILE A 244 8.82 42.97 -9.99
C ILE A 244 8.19 44.30 -10.35
N GLU A 245 6.91 44.51 -10.10
CA GLU A 245 6.23 45.78 -10.31
C GLU A 245 6.87 46.89 -9.45
N ASN A 246 7.11 46.58 -8.17
CA ASN A 246 7.78 47.53 -7.28
C ASN A 246 9.23 47.82 -7.71
N PHE A 247 9.95 46.81 -8.18
CA PHE A 247 11.28 46.98 -8.76
C PHE A 247 11.25 47.91 -9.98
N ASP A 248 10.32 47.73 -10.90
CA ASP A 248 10.17 48.60 -12.09
C ASP A 248 9.81 50.03 -11.71
N ARG A 249 8.99 50.21 -10.68
CA ARG A 249 8.65 51.51 -10.10
C ARG A 249 9.91 52.23 -9.61
N HIS A 250 10.78 51.58 -8.86
CA HIS A 250 12.04 52.15 -8.35
C HIS A 250 13.02 52.48 -9.50
N LEU A 251 13.08 51.63 -10.53
CA LEU A 251 13.88 51.95 -11.74
C LEU A 251 13.38 53.22 -12.42
N LYS A 252 12.04 53.38 -12.57
CA LYS A 252 11.45 54.61 -13.15
C LYS A 252 11.70 55.86 -12.33
N MET A 253 11.97 55.73 -11.02
CA MET A 253 12.39 56.83 -10.15
C MET A 253 13.87 57.26 -10.36
N GLY A 254 14.60 56.61 -11.26
CA GLY A 254 15.98 56.93 -11.60
C GLY A 254 17.03 56.24 -10.72
N LYS A 255 16.66 55.29 -9.88
CA LYS A 255 17.62 54.51 -9.09
C LYS A 255 18.37 53.50 -9.97
N ASN A 256 19.57 53.12 -9.57
CA ASN A 256 20.27 52.04 -10.27
C ASN A 256 19.63 50.70 -9.99
N SER A 257 19.89 49.68 -10.83
CA SER A 257 19.23 48.37 -10.76
C SER A 257 19.42 47.64 -9.41
N PHE A 258 20.61 47.74 -8.81
CA PHE A 258 20.89 47.11 -7.53
C PHE A 258 20.09 47.77 -6.39
N GLN A 259 20.07 49.09 -6.35
CA GLN A 259 19.35 49.84 -5.33
C GLN A 259 17.83 49.68 -5.49
N SER A 260 17.35 49.66 -6.74
CA SER A 260 15.94 49.37 -7.03
C SER A 260 15.50 47.97 -6.56
N ALA A 261 16.35 46.97 -6.73
CA ALA A 261 16.07 45.60 -6.27
C ALA A 261 16.04 45.51 -4.74
N MET A 262 16.99 46.14 -4.08
CA MET A 262 17.04 46.17 -2.60
C MET A 262 15.85 46.90 -2.00
N ASP A 263 15.55 48.09 -2.48
CA ASP A 263 14.43 48.90 -1.97
C ASP A 263 13.09 48.24 -2.24
N ALA A 264 12.92 47.68 -3.44
CA ALA A 264 11.71 46.93 -3.79
C ALA A 264 11.49 45.71 -2.90
N ALA A 265 12.54 44.91 -2.64
CA ALA A 265 12.46 43.73 -1.79
C ALA A 265 12.14 44.09 -0.34
N ILE A 266 12.76 45.14 0.20
CA ILE A 266 12.53 45.61 1.58
C ILE A 266 11.09 46.13 1.74
N GLU A 267 10.60 46.92 0.80
CA GLU A 267 9.28 47.56 0.87
C GLU A 267 8.15 46.55 0.85
N VAL A 268 8.25 45.48 0.01
CA VAL A 268 7.19 44.48 -0.12
C VAL A 268 7.35 43.25 0.77
N SER A 269 8.51 43.13 1.46
CA SER A 269 8.79 41.94 2.27
C SER A 269 7.74 41.69 3.37
N ASN A 270 7.40 42.73 4.12
CA ASN A 270 6.41 42.61 5.23
C ASN A 270 4.99 42.29 4.73
N PRO A 271 4.43 43.00 3.73
CA PRO A 271 3.13 42.64 3.14
C PRO A 271 3.08 41.22 2.58
N VAL A 272 4.13 40.81 1.85
CA VAL A 272 4.23 39.47 1.26
C VAL A 272 4.33 38.39 2.34
N LEU A 273 5.15 38.60 3.38
CA LEU A 273 5.23 37.68 4.51
C LEU A 273 3.88 37.59 5.27
N ALA A 274 3.24 38.74 5.51
CA ALA A 274 1.96 38.76 6.19
C ALA A 274 0.88 38.00 5.39
N SER A 275 0.78 38.23 4.08
CA SER A 275 -0.17 37.53 3.21
C SER A 275 0.10 36.02 3.15
N THR A 276 1.37 35.62 3.11
CA THR A 276 1.76 34.20 3.05
C THR A 276 1.49 33.45 4.37
N LEU A 277 1.58 34.13 5.51
CA LEU A 277 1.33 33.55 6.83
C LEU A 277 -0.19 33.42 7.17
N VAL A 278 -1.04 34.17 6.48
CA VAL A 278 -2.50 34.14 6.68
C VAL A 278 -3.14 32.96 5.92
N ILE A 279 -2.47 32.45 4.91
CA ILE A 279 -2.91 31.33 4.06
C ILE A 279 -2.36 30.02 4.61
#